data_668e9f11b3153607e0bbe9bc915c1285
#
_entry.id   668e9f11b3153607e0bbe9bc915c1285
#
_cell.length_a   1.000
_cell.length_b   1.000
_cell.length_c   1.000
_cell.angle_alpha   90.00
_cell.angle_beta   90.00
_cell.angle_gamma   90.00
#
_symmetry.space_group_name_H-M   'P 1'
#
loop_
_entity.id
_entity.type
_entity.pdbx_description
1 polymer ?
#
loop_
_entity_poly.entity_id
_entity_poly.type
_entity_poly.pdbx_seq_one_letter_code
_entity_poly.pdbx_strand_id
1 'polypeptide(L)'
;VFAIGVISCFAQVVQLVFSVRWLESFAGEKENKKDKAPRLLAPLATLLGSRSAKTQIAASSTRSILDSVATRIEEAREFTRYIVNVLIYLGLLGTFYGLATTVPALVETIRSLVQQDGETGVEVFNRLMNGLEGQLNGMGVAFASSLLGLAGSLVVGLSLIHI
;
A
#
# COMPACT_ATOMS: atom_id res chain seq x y z
N VAL A 1 6.88 -0.04 -3.12
CA VAL A 1 5.57 -0.57 -2.68
C VAL A 1 4.67 0.54 -2.17
N PHE A 2 5.13 1.41 -1.25
CA PHE A 2 4.33 2.53 -0.72
C PHE A 2 3.81 3.46 -1.83
N ALA A 3 4.65 3.91 -2.75
CA ALA A 3 4.25 4.74 -3.87
C ALA A 3 3.19 4.07 -4.77
N ILE A 4 3.32 2.77 -5.02
CA ILE A 4 2.33 1.99 -5.76
C ILE A 4 0.99 1.96 -5.02
N GLY A 5 1.00 1.80 -3.69
CA GLY A 5 -0.20 1.85 -2.85
C GLY A 5 -0.92 3.19 -2.94
N VAL A 6 -0.19 4.29 -2.80
CA VAL A 6 -0.75 5.65 -2.90
C VAL A 6 -1.32 5.93 -4.29
N ILE A 7 -0.59 5.57 -5.36
CA ILE A 7 -1.07 5.72 -6.74
C ILE A 7 -2.33 4.89 -6.98
N SER A 8 -2.38 3.66 -6.46
CA SER A 8 -3.54 2.79 -6.58
C SER A 8 -4.78 3.38 -5.90
N CYS A 9 -4.64 3.89 -4.65
CA CYS A 9 -5.73 4.57 -3.96
C CYS A 9 -6.22 5.80 -4.71
N PHE A 10 -5.30 6.63 -5.20
CA PHE A 10 -5.66 7.82 -5.96
C PHE A 10 -6.39 7.47 -7.26
N ALA A 11 -5.92 6.45 -7.98
CA ALA A 11 -6.57 5.96 -9.18
C ALA A 11 -8.00 5.45 -8.91
N GLN A 12 -8.23 4.77 -7.78
CA GLN A 12 -9.57 4.32 -7.36
C GLN A 12 -10.52 5.49 -7.09
N VAL A 13 -10.06 6.53 -6.37
CA VAL A 13 -10.85 7.74 -6.12
C VAL A 13 -11.23 8.42 -7.42
N VAL A 14 -10.26 8.64 -8.31
CA VAL A 14 -10.50 9.25 -9.62
C VAL A 14 -11.51 8.44 -10.43
N GLN A 15 -11.39 7.12 -10.42
CA GLN A 15 -12.29 6.23 -11.16
C GLN A 15 -13.72 6.28 -10.60
N LEU A 16 -13.91 6.37 -9.28
CA LEU A 16 -15.21 6.53 -8.65
C LEU A 16 -15.84 7.89 -8.99
N VAL A 17 -15.08 8.98 -8.87
CA VAL A 17 -15.57 10.33 -9.22
C VAL A 17 -16.00 10.40 -10.70
N PHE A 18 -15.22 9.80 -11.60
CA PHE A 18 -15.57 9.71 -13.02
C PHE A 18 -16.85 8.90 -13.24
N SER A 19 -17.04 7.81 -12.50
CA SER A 19 -18.22 6.96 -12.59
C SER A 19 -19.48 7.69 -12.13
N VAL A 20 -19.39 8.42 -11.01
CA VAL A 20 -20.51 9.23 -10.49
C VAL A 20 -20.87 10.35 -11.46
N ARG A 21 -19.89 11.10 -11.95
CA ARG A 21 -20.13 12.17 -12.93
C ARG A 21 -20.75 11.66 -14.22
N TRP A 22 -20.33 10.51 -14.69
CA TRP A 22 -20.91 9.89 -15.87
C TRP A 22 -22.38 9.50 -15.64
N LEU A 23 -22.71 8.93 -14.46
CA LEU A 23 -24.08 8.59 -14.06
C LEU A 23 -24.96 9.85 -13.95
N GLU A 24 -24.47 10.92 -13.34
CA GLU A 24 -25.18 12.19 -13.22
C GLU A 24 -25.42 12.83 -14.61
N SER A 25 -24.44 12.77 -15.49
CA SER A 25 -24.58 13.24 -16.88
C SER A 25 -25.64 12.44 -17.64
N PHE A 26 -25.72 11.15 -17.39
CA PHE A 26 -26.69 10.26 -18.00
C PHE A 26 -28.11 10.45 -17.44
N ALA A 27 -28.25 10.68 -16.12
CA ALA A 27 -29.53 10.94 -15.47
C ALA A 27 -30.06 12.33 -15.75
N GLY A 28 -29.19 13.30 -16.08
CA GLY A 28 -29.54 14.70 -16.33
C GLY A 28 -29.99 15.04 -17.76
N GLU A 29 -30.30 14.04 -18.60
CA GLU A 29 -30.84 14.23 -19.97
C GLU A 29 -30.03 15.17 -20.90
N LYS A 30 -28.79 15.50 -20.53
CA LYS A 30 -27.86 16.23 -21.40
C LYS A 30 -27.16 15.24 -22.34
N GLU A 31 -27.72 15.17 -23.52
CA GLU A 31 -27.28 14.41 -24.69
C GLU A 31 -25.87 14.84 -25.16
N ASN A 32 -24.83 14.55 -24.39
CA ASN A 32 -23.46 14.71 -24.83
C ASN A 32 -22.86 13.32 -25.13
N LYS A 33 -23.14 12.87 -26.32
CA LYS A 33 -22.85 11.55 -26.93
C LYS A 33 -21.36 11.18 -27.05
N LYS A 34 -20.42 11.82 -26.38
CA LYS A 34 -18.97 11.60 -26.65
C LYS A 34 -18.11 11.12 -25.48
N ASP A 35 -18.63 11.00 -24.28
CA ASP A 35 -17.82 10.52 -23.18
C ASP A 35 -17.81 8.99 -23.12
N LYS A 36 -16.64 8.40 -23.38
CA LYS A 36 -16.44 6.96 -23.24
C LYS A 36 -16.78 6.55 -21.81
N ALA A 37 -17.68 5.60 -21.67
CA ALA A 37 -18.09 5.06 -20.38
C ALA A 37 -16.87 4.60 -19.57
N PRO A 38 -16.80 4.90 -18.26
CA PRO A 38 -15.75 4.40 -17.39
C PRO A 38 -15.69 2.87 -17.42
N ARG A 39 -14.50 2.30 -17.27
CA ARG A 39 -14.30 0.84 -17.30
C ARG A 39 -15.18 0.06 -16.31
N LEU A 40 -15.50 0.67 -15.17
CA LEU A 40 -16.40 0.10 -14.17
C LEU A 40 -17.85 -0.01 -14.67
N LEU A 41 -18.30 0.92 -15.48
CA LEU A 41 -19.67 1.01 -15.97
C LEU A 41 -19.81 0.55 -17.45
N ALA A 42 -18.75 -0.02 -18.04
CA ALA A 42 -18.79 -0.52 -19.41
C ALA A 42 -19.96 -1.50 -19.68
N PRO A 43 -20.29 -2.47 -18.79
CA PRO A 43 -21.45 -3.33 -18.98
C PRO A 43 -22.79 -2.56 -18.95
N LEU A 44 -22.88 -1.53 -18.12
CA LEU A 44 -24.05 -0.66 -18.04
C LEU A 44 -24.21 0.17 -19.32
N ALA A 45 -23.12 0.73 -19.82
CA ALA A 45 -23.12 1.54 -21.04
C ALA A 45 -23.53 0.74 -22.28
N THR A 46 -23.12 -0.52 -22.41
CA THR A 46 -23.52 -1.38 -23.51
C THR A 46 -25.00 -1.73 -23.46
N LEU A 47 -25.56 -1.94 -22.28
CA LEU A 47 -26.97 -2.24 -22.10
C LEU A 47 -27.86 -1.00 -22.29
N LEU A 48 -27.43 0.16 -21.83
CA LEU A 48 -28.14 1.41 -22.03
C LEU A 48 -28.04 1.91 -23.47
N GLY A 49 -26.90 1.72 -24.13
CA GLY A 49 -26.68 2.11 -25.53
C GLY A 49 -27.40 1.22 -26.54
N SER A 50 -27.67 -0.04 -26.22
CA SER A 50 -28.39 -0.97 -27.10
C SER A 50 -29.93 -0.81 -27.04
N ARG A 51 -30.45 -0.07 -26.08
CA ARG A 51 -31.91 0.16 -25.92
C ARG A 51 -32.24 1.64 -26.09
N SER A 52 -32.49 2.00 -27.33
CA SER A 52 -33.24 3.23 -27.66
C SER A 52 -34.54 3.27 -26.84
N ALA A 53 -34.61 4.30 -25.98
CA ALA A 53 -35.80 4.87 -25.35
C ALA A 53 -37.08 4.03 -25.35
N LYS A 54 -37.50 3.57 -24.16
CA LYS A 54 -38.89 3.11 -23.84
C LYS A 54 -39.08 1.67 -23.36
N THR A 55 -38.07 0.88 -23.09
CA THR A 55 -38.38 -0.40 -22.47
C THR A 55 -37.94 -0.37 -21.02
N GLN A 56 -38.85 -0.61 -20.06
CA GLN A 56 -38.55 -0.81 -18.65
C GLN A 56 -37.41 -1.81 -18.52
N ILE A 57 -36.28 -1.35 -17.98
CA ILE A 57 -35.16 -2.25 -17.64
C ILE A 57 -35.73 -3.21 -16.61
N ALA A 58 -35.78 -4.49 -16.93
CA ALA A 58 -36.26 -5.49 -15.98
C ALA A 58 -35.43 -5.40 -14.69
N ALA A 59 -36.08 -5.38 -13.54
CA ALA A 59 -35.44 -5.24 -12.22
C ALA A 59 -34.32 -6.27 -12.00
N SER A 60 -34.44 -7.45 -12.60
CA SER A 60 -33.40 -8.49 -12.61
C SER A 60 -32.13 -8.07 -13.33
N SER A 61 -32.24 -7.36 -14.46
CA SER A 61 -31.06 -6.87 -15.21
C SER A 61 -30.33 -5.78 -14.47
N THR A 62 -31.06 -4.87 -13.80
CA THR A 62 -30.48 -3.82 -12.95
C THR A 62 -29.72 -4.41 -11.78
N ARG A 63 -30.27 -5.43 -11.14
CA ARG A 63 -29.64 -6.11 -10.01
C ARG A 63 -28.33 -6.80 -10.42
N SER A 64 -28.33 -7.51 -11.53
CA SER A 64 -27.13 -8.17 -12.07
C SER A 64 -26.01 -7.17 -12.40
N ILE A 65 -26.36 -5.98 -12.87
CA ILE A 65 -25.38 -4.92 -13.15
C ILE A 65 -24.81 -4.35 -11.86
N LEU A 66 -25.67 -4.08 -10.86
CA LEU A 66 -25.22 -3.60 -9.54
C LEU A 66 -24.29 -4.62 -8.87
N ASP A 67 -24.62 -5.90 -8.93
CA ASP A 67 -23.77 -6.97 -8.41
C ASP A 67 -22.40 -7.02 -9.12
N SER A 68 -22.37 -6.85 -10.44
CA SER A 68 -21.14 -6.80 -11.22
C SER A 68 -20.25 -5.58 -10.86
N VAL A 69 -20.86 -4.43 -10.63
CA VAL A 69 -20.15 -3.22 -10.20
C VAL A 69 -19.62 -3.38 -8.76
N ALA A 70 -20.45 -3.92 -7.86
CA ALA A 70 -20.05 -4.19 -6.49
C ALA A 70 -18.85 -5.14 -6.41
N THR A 71 -18.86 -6.22 -7.19
CA THR A 71 -17.74 -7.17 -7.27
C THR A 71 -16.45 -6.49 -7.73
N ARG A 72 -16.50 -5.61 -8.73
CA ARG A 72 -15.30 -4.88 -9.20
C ARG A 72 -14.75 -3.90 -8.17
N ILE A 73 -15.62 -3.27 -7.40
CA ILE A 73 -15.20 -2.39 -6.30
C ILE A 73 -14.52 -3.21 -5.21
N GLU A 74 -15.07 -4.38 -4.89
CA GLU A 74 -14.50 -5.28 -3.89
C GLU A 74 -13.14 -5.83 -4.33
N GLU A 75 -12.97 -6.23 -5.59
CA GLU A 75 -11.67 -6.66 -6.15
C GLU A 75 -10.61 -5.55 -6.04
N ALA A 76 -10.97 -4.30 -6.35
CA ALA A 76 -10.06 -3.17 -6.23
C ALA A 76 -9.65 -2.91 -4.76
N ARG A 77 -10.59 -3.08 -3.83
CA ARG A 77 -10.37 -2.95 -2.39
C ARG A 77 -9.46 -4.05 -1.85
N GLU A 78 -9.66 -5.29 -2.29
CA GLU A 78 -8.80 -6.43 -1.94
C GLU A 78 -7.35 -6.22 -2.37
N PHE A 79 -7.13 -5.70 -3.56
CA PHE A 79 -5.79 -5.38 -4.05
C PHE A 79 -5.09 -4.35 -3.16
N THR A 80 -5.80 -3.30 -2.75
CA THR A 80 -5.22 -2.29 -1.85
C THR A 80 -4.94 -2.86 -0.46
N ARG A 81 -5.80 -3.72 0.06
CA ARG A 81 -5.60 -4.45 1.32
C ARG A 81 -4.36 -5.33 1.25
N TYR A 82 -4.13 -6.00 0.12
CA TYR A 82 -2.90 -6.76 -0.11
C TYR A 82 -1.65 -5.88 -0.02
N ILE A 83 -1.67 -4.69 -0.63
CA ILE A 83 -0.55 -3.73 -0.57
C ILE A 83 -0.28 -3.29 0.87
N VAL A 84 -1.31 -3.03 1.68
CA VAL A 84 -1.18 -2.69 3.12
C VAL A 84 -0.46 -3.81 3.86
N ASN A 85 -0.86 -5.06 3.66
CA ASN A 85 -0.23 -6.22 4.29
C ASN A 85 1.24 -6.36 3.86
N VAL A 86 1.55 -6.18 2.57
CA VAL A 86 2.92 -6.24 2.05
C VAL A 86 3.80 -5.15 2.68
N LEU A 87 3.27 -3.94 2.92
CA LEU A 87 4.01 -2.87 3.60
C LEU A 87 4.37 -3.26 5.04
N ILE A 88 3.45 -3.89 5.76
CA ILE A 88 3.70 -4.38 7.13
C ILE A 88 4.77 -5.48 7.10
N TYR A 89 4.66 -6.45 6.20
CA TYR A 89 5.63 -7.54 6.10
C TYR A 89 7.03 -7.06 5.68
N LEU A 90 7.12 -6.07 4.79
CA LEU A 90 8.40 -5.46 4.43
C LEU A 90 9.03 -4.70 5.60
N GLY A 91 8.22 -3.99 6.40
CA GLY A 91 8.69 -3.36 7.62
C GLY A 91 9.23 -4.38 8.62
N LEU A 92 8.51 -5.48 8.83
CA LEU A 92 8.93 -6.58 9.69
C LEU A 92 10.21 -7.27 9.17
N LEU A 93 10.30 -7.52 7.87
CA LEU A 93 11.47 -8.09 7.23
C LEU A 93 12.72 -7.21 7.46
N GLY A 94 12.55 -5.88 7.41
CA GLY A 94 13.61 -4.92 7.70
C GLY A 94 14.17 -5.06 9.12
N THR A 95 13.32 -5.30 10.12
CA THR A 95 13.78 -5.54 11.49
C THR A 95 14.53 -6.85 11.63
N PHE A 96 14.08 -7.93 11.01
CA PHE A 96 14.78 -9.21 11.01
C PHE A 96 16.13 -9.11 10.31
N TYR A 97 16.20 -8.40 9.18
CA TYR A 97 17.46 -8.16 8.48
C TYR A 97 18.44 -7.37 9.35
N GLY A 98 17.96 -6.31 10.02
CA GLY A 98 18.79 -5.53 10.94
C GLY A 98 19.33 -6.38 12.10
N LEU A 99 18.52 -7.20 12.73
CA LEU A 99 18.95 -8.11 13.79
C LEU A 99 19.94 -9.15 13.28
N ALA A 100 19.68 -9.74 12.10
CA ALA A 100 20.56 -10.74 11.51
C ALA A 100 21.97 -10.20 11.20
N THR A 101 22.09 -8.91 10.92
CA THR A 101 23.38 -8.25 10.65
C THR A 101 24.06 -7.72 11.91
N THR A 102 23.30 -7.26 12.90
CA THR A 102 23.85 -6.67 14.13
C THR A 102 24.32 -7.72 15.14
N VAL A 103 23.63 -8.87 15.26
CA VAL A 103 24.02 -9.90 16.25
C VAL A 103 25.43 -10.48 16.00
N PRO A 104 25.82 -10.88 14.76
CA PRO A 104 27.17 -11.32 14.49
C PRO A 104 28.22 -10.24 14.76
N ALA A 105 27.93 -8.98 14.40
CA ALA A 105 28.85 -7.87 14.67
C ALA A 105 29.03 -7.61 16.17
N LEU A 106 27.98 -7.81 16.99
CA LEU A 106 28.07 -7.75 18.45
C LEU A 106 29.03 -8.84 19.00
N VAL A 107 28.87 -10.07 18.51
CA VAL A 107 29.74 -11.19 18.92
C VAL A 107 31.20 -10.89 18.56
N GLU A 108 31.46 -10.31 17.39
CA GLU A 108 32.82 -9.95 16.98
C GLU A 108 33.40 -8.82 17.84
N THR A 109 32.59 -7.81 18.16
CA THR A 109 32.97 -6.75 19.10
C THR A 109 33.33 -7.32 20.46
N ILE A 110 32.53 -8.23 21.01
CA ILE A 110 32.81 -8.88 22.29
C ILE A 110 34.12 -9.69 22.23
N ARG A 111 34.35 -10.42 21.13
CA ARG A 111 35.60 -11.17 20.93
C ARG A 111 36.82 -10.26 20.82
N SER A 112 36.66 -9.10 20.24
CA SER A 112 37.77 -8.12 20.12
C SER A 112 38.14 -7.44 21.43
N LEU A 113 37.34 -7.62 22.50
CA LEU A 113 37.67 -7.13 23.86
C LEU A 113 38.64 -8.02 24.62
N VAL A 114 38.99 -9.18 24.08
CA VAL A 114 40.06 -10.01 24.70
C VAL A 114 41.35 -9.20 24.65
N GLN A 115 41.84 -8.84 25.83
CA GLN A 115 42.99 -7.98 26.01
C GLN A 115 44.20 -8.62 25.35
N GLN A 116 44.89 -7.88 24.51
CA GLN A 116 46.18 -8.29 23.96
C GLN A 116 47.31 -7.82 24.89
N ASP A 117 48.38 -8.59 24.95
CA ASP A 117 49.54 -8.25 25.80
C ASP A 117 50.08 -6.87 25.45
N GLY A 118 50.03 -5.95 26.43
CA GLY A 118 50.53 -4.58 26.30
C GLY A 118 49.49 -3.51 25.97
N GLU A 119 48.21 -3.86 25.80
CA GLU A 119 47.12 -2.87 25.59
C GLU A 119 46.73 -2.18 26.91
N THR A 120 46.43 -0.89 26.81
CA THR A 120 45.91 -0.11 27.92
C THR A 120 44.36 -0.27 28.00
N GLY A 121 43.80 -0.19 29.20
CA GLY A 121 42.33 -0.26 29.39
C GLY A 121 41.55 0.80 28.61
N VAL A 122 42.19 1.93 28.30
CA VAL A 122 41.59 3.02 27.47
C VAL A 122 41.44 2.58 26.02
N GLU A 123 42.41 1.85 25.47
CA GLU A 123 42.32 1.38 24.07
C GLU A 123 41.24 0.33 23.91
N VAL A 124 41.13 -0.59 24.88
CA VAL A 124 40.05 -1.59 24.92
C VAL A 124 38.68 -0.90 25.03
N PHE A 125 38.57 0.12 25.88
CA PHE A 125 37.32 0.89 26.02
C PHE A 125 36.94 1.63 24.73
N ASN A 126 37.89 2.28 24.06
CA ASN A 126 37.63 2.96 22.79
C ASN A 126 37.17 1.99 21.68
N ARG A 127 37.77 0.78 21.66
CA ARG A 127 37.37 -0.29 20.73
C ARG A 127 35.91 -0.74 20.98
N LEU A 128 35.56 -0.90 22.26
CA LEU A 128 34.18 -1.22 22.67
C LEU A 128 33.20 -0.13 22.21
N MET A 129 33.53 1.13 22.50
CA MET A 129 32.66 2.25 22.14
C MET A 129 32.40 2.34 20.63
N ASN A 130 33.46 2.20 19.83
CA ASN A 130 33.35 2.21 18.36
C ASN A 130 32.52 1.02 17.84
N GLY A 131 32.70 -0.17 18.43
CA GLY A 131 31.91 -1.35 18.08
C GLY A 131 30.41 -1.17 18.41
N LEU A 132 30.11 -0.62 19.59
CA LEU A 132 28.73 -0.35 20.01
C LEU A 132 28.07 0.74 19.14
N GLU A 133 28.79 1.80 18.80
CA GLU A 133 28.29 2.86 17.94
C GLU A 133 27.88 2.33 16.57
N GLY A 134 28.70 1.48 15.95
CA GLY A 134 28.37 0.84 14.69
C GLY A 134 27.10 -0.02 14.76
N GLN A 135 26.89 -0.69 15.90
CA GLN A 135 25.71 -1.52 16.12
C GLN A 135 24.43 -0.72 16.37
N LEU A 136 24.53 0.36 17.16
CA LEU A 136 23.39 1.27 17.37
C LEU A 136 22.90 1.87 16.05
N ASN A 137 23.82 2.20 15.15
CA ASN A 137 23.47 2.69 13.82
C ASN A 137 22.74 1.61 13.00
N GLY A 138 23.23 0.37 12.99
CA GLY A 138 22.57 -0.76 12.32
C GLY A 138 21.15 -1.04 12.84
N MET A 139 20.97 -0.99 14.17
CA MET A 139 19.65 -1.11 14.79
C MET A 139 18.74 0.07 14.42
N GLY A 140 19.27 1.29 14.34
CA GLY A 140 18.51 2.46 13.93
C GLY A 140 17.91 2.31 12.53
N VAL A 141 18.65 1.78 11.58
CA VAL A 141 18.15 1.48 10.22
C VAL A 141 17.05 0.43 10.25
N ALA A 142 17.17 -0.61 11.09
CA ALA A 142 16.15 -1.64 11.25
C ALA A 142 14.83 -1.05 11.79
N PHE A 143 14.89 -0.22 12.83
CA PHE A 143 13.71 0.46 13.38
C PHE A 143 13.10 1.44 12.40
N ALA A 144 13.90 2.23 11.68
CA ALA A 144 13.42 3.17 10.67
C ALA A 144 12.64 2.46 9.55
N SER A 145 13.12 1.31 9.08
CA SER A 145 12.43 0.53 8.05
C SER A 145 11.07 0.01 8.51
N SER A 146 10.98 -0.45 9.77
CA SER A 146 9.71 -0.88 10.37
C SER A 146 8.73 0.27 10.53
N LEU A 147 9.21 1.41 11.04
CA LEU A 147 8.39 2.61 11.21
C LEU A 147 7.82 3.10 9.88
N LEU A 148 8.63 3.12 8.84
CA LEU A 148 8.19 3.49 7.48
C LEU A 148 7.17 2.51 6.91
N GLY A 149 7.35 1.21 7.14
CA GLY A 149 6.39 0.17 6.75
C GLY A 149 5.03 0.36 7.43
N LEU A 150 5.03 0.57 8.75
CA LEU A 150 3.82 0.81 9.53
C LEU A 150 3.15 2.14 9.16
N ALA A 151 3.90 3.24 9.10
CA ALA A 151 3.35 4.53 8.71
C ALA A 151 2.75 4.48 7.29
N GLY A 152 3.44 3.85 6.35
CA GLY A 152 2.95 3.65 5.00
C GLY A 152 1.66 2.81 4.95
N SER A 153 1.59 1.74 5.74
CA SER A 153 0.40 0.89 5.83
C SER A 153 -0.81 1.64 6.41
N LEU A 154 -0.57 2.49 7.42
CA LEU A 154 -1.61 3.34 8.01
C LEU A 154 -2.17 4.35 7.01
N VAL A 155 -1.31 5.05 6.27
CA VAL A 155 -1.73 6.04 5.27
C VAL A 155 -2.59 5.38 4.19
N VAL A 156 -2.13 4.26 3.63
CA VAL A 156 -2.86 3.53 2.59
C VAL A 156 -4.13 2.90 3.15
N GLY A 157 -4.08 2.34 4.36
CA GLY A 157 -5.23 1.73 5.02
C GLY A 157 -6.34 2.72 5.38
N LEU A 158 -5.97 3.91 5.88
CA LEU A 158 -6.94 4.99 6.15
C LEU A 158 -7.57 5.53 4.86
N SER A 159 -6.78 5.63 3.79
CA SER A 159 -7.31 6.00 2.46
C SER A 159 -8.37 4.99 1.99
N LEU A 160 -8.16 3.69 2.25
CA LEU A 160 -9.11 2.63 1.88
C LEU A 160 -10.44 2.74 2.64
N ILE A 161 -10.44 3.21 3.89
CA ILE A 161 -11.66 3.37 4.70
C ILE A 161 -12.49 4.56 4.20
N HIS A 162 -11.85 5.58 3.64
CA HIS A 162 -12.51 6.77 3.13
C HIS A 162 -13.12 6.59 1.72
N ILE A 163 -12.76 5.55 0.99
CA ILE A 163 -13.29 5.18 -0.32
C ILE A 163 -14.44 4.19 -0.18
#